data_be5b93ee0139329e9b511ebecb0e4907
#
_entry.id   be5b93ee0139329e9b511ebecb0e4907
#
_cell.length_a   1.000
_cell.length_b   1.000
_cell.length_c   1.000
_cell.angle_alpha   90.00
_cell.angle_beta   90.00
_cell.angle_gamma   90.00
#
_symmetry.space_group_name_H-M   'P 1'
#
loop_
_entity.id
_entity.type
_entity.pdbx_description
1 polymer ?
#
loop_
_entity_poly.entity_id
_entity_poly.type
_entity_poly.pdbx_seq_one_letter_code
_entity_poly.pdbx_strand_id
1 'polypeptide(L)'
;MESEPNYFLASNIEGAFHETLVVRDTKTNQLVGIGDRSVRPLYVNGEIKDVGYFSGLRVDAKYQHGLALARFLGKGWEGQREQHKDGRAKFYLMSIVSDNNPAKRLLDSKLPHYPRLHRHTHMCTYAIHPARPKKESKIKITRGNMDSIPAIVDCLTRNGMRHQFAPHWTEQTLLSPLTPGLSISNFFLAQSGSRIRGCLALWDQQACKQTVVRGYSGNMARFRKIINLFTPLPEPGTRLNQCFACFLAVDDDDPEIFSALLRAVYNEAARMKYDYFLLGLTKDSPFHPIVKTYQPLTYESDIYLAAWEDGFDQIARVDDRPSAPEIAIL
;
A
#
# COMPACT_ATOMS: atom_id res chain seq x y z
N MET A 1 -9.76 -1.14 -7.59
CA MET A 1 -10.15 -1.33 -6.19
C MET A 1 -11.36 -0.45 -5.92
N GLU A 2 -12.32 -0.93 -5.16
CA GLU A 2 -13.54 -0.21 -4.81
C GLU A 2 -13.64 -0.10 -3.29
N SER A 3 -14.00 1.08 -2.79
CA SER A 3 -14.13 1.33 -1.33
C SER A 3 -15.57 1.03 -0.90
N GLU A 4 -15.91 -0.25 -0.92
CA GLU A 4 -17.22 -0.79 -0.54
C GLU A 4 -17.12 -1.59 0.77
N PRO A 5 -18.14 -1.63 1.60
CA PRO A 5 -19.45 -0.92 1.49
C PRO A 5 -19.39 0.53 2.01
N ASN A 6 -18.28 0.98 2.57
CA ASN A 6 -18.16 2.30 3.19
C ASN A 6 -16.84 2.96 2.81
N TYR A 7 -16.93 3.99 1.96
CA TYR A 7 -15.78 4.75 1.48
C TYR A 7 -14.95 5.37 2.62
N PHE A 8 -15.62 5.99 3.59
CA PHE A 8 -14.92 6.67 4.70
C PHE A 8 -14.23 5.70 5.65
N LEU A 9 -14.81 4.50 5.85
CA LEU A 9 -14.15 3.47 6.64
C LEU A 9 -12.87 2.97 5.94
N ALA A 10 -12.94 2.81 4.61
CA ALA A 10 -11.76 2.44 3.82
C ALA A 10 -10.66 3.49 3.86
N SER A 11 -11.04 4.77 3.83
CA SER A 11 -10.11 5.89 3.85
C SER A 11 -9.33 6.00 5.17
N ASN A 12 -9.94 5.64 6.29
CA ASN A 12 -9.29 5.63 7.60
C ASN A 12 -8.06 4.70 7.68
N ILE A 13 -7.99 3.70 6.80
CA ILE A 13 -6.81 2.81 6.70
C ILE A 13 -5.58 3.57 6.20
N GLU A 14 -5.75 4.59 5.36
CA GLU A 14 -4.66 5.32 4.73
C GLU A 14 -3.97 6.30 5.68
N GLY A 15 -4.62 6.76 6.75
CA GLY A 15 -4.03 7.68 7.71
C GLY A 15 -4.90 7.98 8.91
N ALA A 16 -4.29 8.54 9.97
CA ALA A 16 -5.01 9.03 11.13
C ALA A 16 -5.82 10.31 10.82
N PHE A 17 -5.42 11.03 9.78
CA PHE A 17 -6.14 12.15 9.19
C PHE A 17 -6.43 11.84 7.73
N HIS A 18 -7.67 12.07 7.31
CA HIS A 18 -8.11 11.84 5.94
C HIS A 18 -9.15 12.89 5.52
N GLU A 19 -9.03 13.37 4.30
CA GLU A 19 -10.03 14.24 3.68
C GLU A 19 -10.14 13.94 2.18
N THR A 20 -11.34 14.10 1.65
CA THR A 20 -11.67 13.89 0.24
C THR A 20 -12.02 15.22 -0.40
N LEU A 21 -11.23 15.62 -1.40
CA LEU A 21 -11.56 16.74 -2.26
C LEU A 21 -12.55 16.28 -3.35
N VAL A 22 -13.64 17.01 -3.45
CA VAL A 22 -14.70 16.74 -4.43
C VAL A 22 -14.78 17.88 -5.44
N VAL A 23 -14.72 17.55 -6.72
CA VAL A 23 -14.88 18.52 -7.82
C VAL A 23 -16.23 18.33 -8.49
N ARG A 24 -17.00 19.43 -8.63
CA ARG A 24 -18.31 19.44 -9.27
C ARG A 24 -18.34 20.39 -10.48
N ASP A 25 -19.11 20.02 -11.48
CA ASP A 25 -19.47 20.91 -12.59
C ASP A 25 -20.44 21.98 -12.06
N THR A 26 -20.08 23.27 -12.19
CA THR A 26 -20.87 24.38 -11.64
C THR A 26 -22.21 24.58 -12.36
N LYS A 27 -22.37 24.09 -13.60
CA LYS A 27 -23.61 24.23 -14.38
C LYS A 27 -24.61 23.12 -14.07
N THR A 28 -24.12 21.91 -13.89
CA THR A 28 -24.96 20.71 -13.72
C THR A 28 -25.03 20.24 -12.29
N ASN A 29 -24.14 20.73 -11.41
CA ASN A 29 -23.89 20.26 -10.04
C ASN A 29 -23.51 18.77 -9.96
N GLN A 30 -23.16 18.16 -11.08
CA GLN A 30 -22.71 16.76 -11.11
C GLN A 30 -21.29 16.61 -10.55
N LEU A 31 -21.04 15.49 -9.90
CA LEU A 31 -19.72 15.10 -9.47
C LEU A 31 -18.85 14.80 -10.70
N VAL A 32 -17.74 15.55 -10.84
CA VAL A 32 -16.78 15.38 -11.93
C VAL A 32 -15.64 14.44 -11.54
N GLY A 33 -15.23 14.51 -10.30
CA GLY A 33 -14.19 13.63 -9.79
C GLY A 33 -13.85 13.92 -8.34
N ILE A 34 -12.96 13.08 -7.81
CA ILE A 34 -12.49 13.12 -6.43
C ILE A 34 -10.98 12.91 -6.37
N GLY A 35 -10.37 13.30 -5.26
CA GLY A 35 -9.01 12.98 -4.89
C GLY A 35 -8.87 13.02 -3.38
N ASP A 36 -8.08 12.12 -2.83
CA ASP A 36 -7.92 11.94 -1.40
C ASP A 36 -6.56 12.45 -0.93
N ARG A 37 -6.55 12.97 0.27
CA ARG A 37 -5.37 13.34 1.04
C ARG A 37 -5.47 12.72 2.41
N SER A 38 -4.44 11.96 2.78
CA SER A 38 -4.29 11.44 4.14
C SER A 38 -2.95 11.84 4.74
N VAL A 39 -2.82 11.76 6.05
CA VAL A 39 -1.57 12.04 6.77
C VAL A 39 -1.37 10.98 7.84
N ARG A 40 -0.16 10.47 7.92
CA ARG A 40 0.24 9.51 8.96
C ARG A 40 1.70 9.66 9.37
N PRO A 41 2.05 9.23 10.59
CA PRO A 41 3.44 9.16 11.01
C PRO A 41 4.18 8.02 10.28
N LEU A 42 5.27 8.38 9.59
CA LEU A 42 6.20 7.47 8.93
C LEU A 42 7.62 7.75 9.43
N TYR A 43 8.51 6.78 9.28
CA TYR A 43 9.93 7.01 9.49
C TYR A 43 10.55 7.72 8.28
N VAL A 44 11.20 8.85 8.52
CA VAL A 44 11.98 9.62 7.55
C VAL A 44 13.34 9.89 8.16
N ASN A 45 14.42 9.37 7.57
CA ASN A 45 15.77 9.43 8.12
C ASN A 45 15.88 8.85 9.54
N GLY A 46 15.05 7.86 9.88
CA GLY A 46 15.01 7.23 11.19
C GLY A 46 14.22 7.99 12.25
N GLU A 47 13.68 9.16 11.92
CA GLU A 47 12.81 9.96 12.78
C GLU A 47 11.35 9.81 12.36
N ILE A 48 10.43 9.94 13.31
CA ILE A 48 9.00 9.93 13.03
C ILE A 48 8.57 11.31 12.51
N LYS A 49 7.98 11.35 11.32
CA LYS A 49 7.45 12.57 10.70
C LYS A 49 6.06 12.32 10.13
N ASP A 50 5.22 13.34 10.21
CA ASP A 50 3.92 13.31 9.54
C ASP A 50 4.14 13.49 8.03
N VAL A 51 3.81 12.47 7.28
CA VAL A 51 3.92 12.43 5.82
C VAL A 51 2.53 12.27 5.22
N GLY A 52 2.25 13.07 4.19
CA GLY A 52 1.00 12.98 3.47
C GLY A 52 0.99 11.84 2.46
N TYR A 53 -0.20 11.46 2.01
CA TYR A 53 -0.39 10.55 0.89
C TYR A 53 -1.53 11.06 0.02
N PHE A 54 -1.28 11.24 -1.28
CA PHE A 54 -2.29 11.54 -2.28
C PHE A 54 -2.73 10.26 -2.96
N SER A 55 -4.03 9.98 -2.85
CA SER A 55 -4.64 8.76 -3.37
C SER A 55 -5.97 9.04 -4.05
N GLY A 56 -6.65 8.01 -4.50
CA GLY A 56 -8.05 8.01 -4.88
C GLY A 56 -8.42 8.92 -6.05
N LEU A 57 -7.45 9.46 -6.82
CA LEU A 57 -7.76 10.34 -7.94
C LEU A 57 -8.64 9.61 -8.98
N ARG A 58 -9.86 10.08 -9.12
CA ARG A 58 -10.85 9.57 -10.08
C ARG A 58 -11.55 10.71 -10.79
N VAL A 59 -11.73 10.55 -12.10
CA VAL A 59 -12.40 11.54 -12.97
C VAL A 59 -13.49 10.83 -13.74
N ASP A 60 -14.69 11.42 -13.80
CA ASP A 60 -15.78 10.91 -14.62
C ASP A 60 -15.33 10.82 -16.09
N ALA A 61 -15.74 9.73 -16.77
CA ALA A 61 -15.30 9.42 -18.14
C ALA A 61 -15.52 10.58 -19.14
N LYS A 62 -16.57 11.36 -18.94
CA LYS A 62 -16.89 12.52 -19.80
C LYS A 62 -15.87 13.65 -19.70
N TYR A 63 -15.09 13.71 -18.60
CA TYR A 63 -14.14 14.78 -18.30
C TYR A 63 -12.66 14.30 -18.38
N GLN A 64 -12.40 13.09 -18.87
CA GLN A 64 -11.06 12.50 -18.90
C GLN A 64 -10.17 13.01 -20.05
N HIS A 65 -10.65 13.94 -20.89
CA HIS A 65 -9.91 14.38 -22.06
C HIS A 65 -9.93 15.91 -22.25
N GLY A 66 -8.91 16.41 -22.94
CA GLY A 66 -8.82 17.79 -23.41
C GLY A 66 -8.88 18.83 -22.29
N LEU A 67 -9.53 19.97 -22.59
CA LEU A 67 -9.65 21.11 -21.67
C LEU A 67 -10.46 20.78 -20.40
N ALA A 68 -11.39 19.83 -20.46
CA ALA A 68 -12.17 19.43 -19.30
C ALA A 68 -11.28 18.76 -18.24
N LEU A 69 -10.41 17.86 -18.65
CA LEU A 69 -9.42 17.23 -17.77
C LEU A 69 -8.45 18.27 -17.20
N ALA A 70 -7.91 19.17 -18.03
CA ALA A 70 -6.99 20.21 -17.59
C ALA A 70 -7.62 21.13 -16.53
N ARG A 71 -8.89 21.53 -16.72
CA ARG A 71 -9.63 22.33 -15.74
C ARG A 71 -9.90 21.57 -14.46
N PHE A 72 -10.31 20.30 -14.57
CA PHE A 72 -10.51 19.43 -13.40
C PHE A 72 -9.23 19.34 -12.57
N LEU A 73 -8.12 19.00 -13.21
CA LEU A 73 -6.82 18.85 -12.52
C LEU A 73 -6.35 20.18 -11.93
N GLY A 74 -6.45 21.29 -12.68
CA GLY A 74 -6.07 22.62 -12.19
C GLY A 74 -6.85 23.01 -10.93
N LYS A 75 -8.18 22.82 -10.94
CA LYS A 75 -9.02 23.12 -9.77
C LYS A 75 -8.83 22.13 -8.63
N GLY A 76 -8.62 20.85 -8.94
CA GLY A 76 -8.29 19.83 -7.94
C GLY A 76 -7.00 20.16 -7.20
N TRP A 77 -5.92 20.49 -7.92
CA TRP A 77 -4.64 20.83 -7.29
C TRP A 77 -4.65 22.19 -6.59
N GLU A 78 -5.43 23.17 -7.07
CA GLU A 78 -5.68 24.40 -6.32
C GLU A 78 -6.31 24.09 -4.95
N GLY A 79 -7.33 23.23 -4.92
CA GLY A 79 -7.98 22.78 -3.68
C GLY A 79 -7.02 22.01 -2.77
N GLN A 80 -6.22 21.07 -3.31
CA GLN A 80 -5.23 20.32 -2.52
C GLN A 80 -4.15 21.25 -1.95
N ARG A 81 -3.72 22.26 -2.71
CA ARG A 81 -2.76 23.26 -2.22
C ARG A 81 -3.35 24.12 -1.10
N GLU A 82 -4.65 24.42 -1.16
CA GLU A 82 -5.33 25.14 -0.08
C GLU A 82 -5.40 24.29 1.19
N GLN A 83 -5.79 23.03 1.05
CA GLN A 83 -5.80 22.07 2.18
C GLN A 83 -4.40 21.88 2.80
N HIS A 84 -3.35 21.87 1.97
CA HIS A 84 -1.97 21.77 2.44
C HIS A 84 -1.55 22.88 3.42
N LYS A 85 -2.18 24.05 3.37
CA LYS A 85 -1.89 25.18 4.27
C LYS A 85 -2.18 24.89 5.74
N ASP A 86 -2.89 23.80 6.04
CA ASP A 86 -3.09 23.32 7.41
C ASP A 86 -1.79 22.90 8.11
N GLY A 87 -0.70 22.72 7.33
CA GLY A 87 0.63 22.43 7.82
C GLY A 87 0.84 21.02 8.37
N ARG A 88 -0.14 20.11 8.22
CA ARG A 88 -0.07 18.73 8.74
C ARG A 88 1.03 17.89 8.11
N ALA A 89 1.34 18.11 6.85
CA ALA A 89 2.43 17.44 6.15
C ALA A 89 3.19 18.43 5.28
N LYS A 90 4.49 18.29 5.15
CA LYS A 90 5.31 19.13 4.28
C LYS A 90 5.51 18.54 2.89
N PHE A 91 5.39 17.22 2.77
CA PHE A 91 5.44 16.51 1.51
C PHE A 91 4.55 15.27 1.56
N TYR A 92 4.32 14.66 0.41
CA TYR A 92 3.36 13.58 0.22
C TYR A 92 3.98 12.46 -0.58
N LEU A 93 3.57 11.24 -0.29
CA LEU A 93 3.78 10.10 -1.16
C LEU A 93 2.66 10.04 -2.21
N MET A 94 2.97 9.50 -3.39
CA MET A 94 2.02 9.13 -4.43
C MET A 94 2.47 7.80 -5.03
N SER A 95 1.55 6.87 -5.22
CA SER A 95 1.80 5.60 -5.89
C SER A 95 1.13 5.59 -7.27
N ILE A 96 1.92 5.32 -8.31
CA ILE A 96 1.43 5.28 -9.70
C ILE A 96 1.86 3.98 -10.34
N VAL A 97 0.89 3.21 -10.85
CA VAL A 97 1.16 1.97 -11.57
C VAL A 97 2.08 2.23 -12.76
N SER A 98 3.12 1.39 -12.91
CA SER A 98 4.25 1.68 -13.81
C SER A 98 3.87 1.71 -15.30
N ASP A 99 2.78 1.09 -15.70
CA ASP A 99 2.24 1.13 -17.06
C ASP A 99 1.15 2.19 -17.28
N ASN A 100 0.81 2.98 -16.24
CA ASN A 100 -0.14 4.07 -16.36
C ASN A 100 0.48 5.31 -17.04
N ASN A 101 0.72 5.19 -18.35
CA ASN A 101 1.28 6.28 -19.15
C ASN A 101 0.45 7.57 -19.15
N PRO A 102 -0.91 7.54 -19.15
CA PRO A 102 -1.69 8.76 -19.01
C PRO A 102 -1.40 9.52 -17.71
N ALA A 103 -1.34 8.84 -16.58
CA ALA A 103 -0.99 9.46 -15.30
C ALA A 103 0.44 10.02 -15.35
N LYS A 104 1.42 9.25 -15.86
CA LYS A 104 2.83 9.70 -15.99
C LYS A 104 2.96 10.97 -16.83
N ARG A 105 2.22 11.11 -17.93
CA ARG A 105 2.22 12.34 -18.74
C ARG A 105 1.69 13.56 -17.97
N LEU A 106 0.76 13.34 -17.04
CA LEU A 106 0.28 14.42 -16.16
C LEU A 106 1.34 14.86 -15.17
N LEU A 107 2.24 13.96 -14.73
CA LEU A 107 3.34 14.29 -13.82
C LEU A 107 4.34 15.28 -14.45
N ASP A 108 4.54 15.18 -15.77
CA ASP A 108 5.44 16.06 -16.54
C ASP A 108 4.74 17.37 -16.91
N SER A 109 3.43 17.48 -16.65
CA SER A 109 2.66 18.67 -16.99
C SER A 109 2.94 19.80 -16.00
N LYS A 110 3.26 21.00 -16.53
CA LYS A 110 3.43 22.21 -15.71
C LYS A 110 2.06 22.85 -15.42
N LEU A 111 1.15 22.10 -14.81
CA LEU A 111 -0.16 22.64 -14.43
C LEU A 111 -0.02 23.64 -13.28
N PRO A 112 -0.81 24.72 -13.27
CA PRO A 112 -0.88 25.62 -12.12
C PRO A 112 -1.21 24.87 -10.83
N HIS A 113 -0.60 25.28 -9.73
CA HIS A 113 -0.79 24.70 -8.39
C HIS A 113 -0.34 23.23 -8.22
N TYR A 114 0.22 22.63 -9.27
CA TYR A 114 0.71 21.25 -9.21
C TYR A 114 1.93 21.16 -8.31
N PRO A 115 2.04 20.16 -7.41
CA PRO A 115 3.25 19.95 -6.63
C PRO A 115 4.39 19.47 -7.52
N ARG A 116 5.62 19.78 -7.17
CA ARG A 116 6.78 19.13 -7.80
C ARG A 116 6.84 17.68 -7.38
N LEU A 117 7.11 16.81 -8.35
CA LEU A 117 7.22 15.40 -8.16
C LEU A 117 8.65 14.94 -8.34
N HIS A 118 9.08 14.09 -7.42
CA HIS A 118 10.37 13.41 -7.49
C HIS A 118 10.12 11.90 -7.42
N ARG A 119 10.55 11.16 -8.45
CA ARG A 119 10.47 9.70 -8.42
C ARG A 119 11.47 9.19 -7.40
N HIS A 120 10.96 8.53 -6.35
CA HIS A 120 11.78 8.10 -5.23
C HIS A 120 12.21 6.64 -5.35
N THR A 121 11.26 5.72 -5.46
CA THR A 121 11.55 4.29 -5.54
C THR A 121 10.55 3.55 -6.40
N HIS A 122 10.87 2.32 -6.71
CA HIS A 122 10.01 1.38 -7.44
C HIS A 122 9.53 0.29 -6.47
N MET A 123 8.26 -0.07 -6.57
CA MET A 123 7.63 -1.10 -5.75
C MET A 123 7.09 -2.22 -6.62
N CYS A 124 7.43 -3.45 -6.25
CA CYS A 124 6.86 -4.67 -6.78
C CYS A 124 5.78 -5.19 -5.83
N THR A 125 4.55 -5.29 -6.30
CA THR A 125 3.48 -5.96 -5.56
C THR A 125 3.29 -7.36 -6.11
N TYR A 126 3.45 -8.34 -5.24
CA TYR A 126 3.34 -9.76 -5.51
C TYR A 126 1.97 -10.27 -5.08
N ALA A 127 1.14 -10.72 -6.04
CA ALA A 127 -0.09 -11.45 -5.76
C ALA A 127 0.23 -12.95 -5.77
N ILE A 128 0.28 -13.54 -4.58
CA ILE A 128 0.65 -14.95 -4.38
C ILE A 128 -0.61 -15.77 -4.22
N HIS A 129 -0.78 -16.79 -5.07
CA HIS A 129 -1.89 -17.75 -4.96
C HIS A 129 -1.53 -18.88 -3.99
N PRO A 130 -2.24 -19.00 -2.85
CA PRO A 130 -1.94 -20.02 -1.84
C PRO A 130 -2.69 -21.34 -2.14
N ALA A 131 -2.24 -22.10 -3.13
CA ALA A 131 -2.96 -23.30 -3.62
C ALA A 131 -3.11 -24.41 -2.58
N ARG A 132 -2.01 -24.83 -1.93
CA ARG A 132 -1.98 -25.88 -0.90
C ARG A 132 -0.93 -25.55 0.15
N PRO A 133 -1.19 -25.87 1.43
CA PRO A 133 -0.20 -25.68 2.47
C PRO A 133 1.12 -26.39 2.14
N LYS A 134 2.22 -25.73 2.42
CA LYS A 134 3.59 -26.26 2.29
C LYS A 134 4.08 -26.81 3.62
N LYS A 135 5.10 -27.69 3.59
CA LYS A 135 5.75 -28.17 4.80
C LYS A 135 6.24 -26.99 5.64
N GLU A 136 6.01 -27.04 6.94
CA GLU A 136 6.45 -25.99 7.86
C GLU A 136 7.97 -25.79 7.85
N SER A 137 8.39 -24.58 8.21
CA SER A 137 9.80 -24.24 8.38
C SER A 137 10.38 -24.91 9.64
N LYS A 138 11.71 -25.05 9.69
CA LYS A 138 12.41 -25.45 10.91
C LYS A 138 12.38 -24.34 11.98
N ILE A 139 12.30 -23.08 11.56
CA ILE A 139 12.15 -21.95 12.47
C ILE A 139 10.70 -21.96 12.96
N LYS A 140 10.54 -22.03 14.28
CA LYS A 140 9.22 -22.01 14.93
C LYS A 140 8.60 -20.62 14.76
N ILE A 141 7.39 -20.60 14.20
CA ILE A 141 6.57 -19.41 14.10
C ILE A 141 5.39 -19.54 15.06
N THR A 142 5.17 -18.52 15.87
CA THR A 142 4.03 -18.43 16.80
C THR A 142 3.03 -17.39 16.32
N ARG A 143 1.83 -17.42 16.89
CA ARG A 143 0.80 -16.41 16.64
C ARG A 143 0.88 -15.29 17.67
N GLY A 144 0.58 -14.09 17.23
CA GLY A 144 0.42 -12.95 18.13
C GLY A 144 -0.76 -13.15 19.10
N ASN A 145 -0.62 -12.60 20.27
CA ASN A 145 -1.66 -12.47 21.28
C ASN A 145 -1.53 -11.10 21.99
N MET A 146 -2.44 -10.79 22.90
CA MET A 146 -2.42 -9.49 23.58
C MET A 146 -1.10 -9.21 24.32
N ASP A 147 -0.49 -10.21 24.93
CA ASP A 147 0.77 -10.07 25.67
C ASP A 147 1.97 -9.81 24.75
N SER A 148 1.86 -10.18 23.47
CA SER A 148 2.93 -9.99 22.49
C SER A 148 2.94 -8.59 21.85
N ILE A 149 1.92 -7.76 22.08
CA ILE A 149 1.79 -6.44 21.43
C ILE A 149 3.01 -5.55 21.67
N PRO A 150 3.52 -5.36 22.91
CA PRO A 150 4.70 -4.52 23.11
C PRO A 150 5.93 -5.02 22.35
N ALA A 151 6.13 -6.33 22.29
CA ALA A 151 7.26 -6.93 21.58
C ALA A 151 7.09 -6.86 20.04
N ILE A 152 5.85 -6.91 19.53
CA ILE A 152 5.55 -6.66 18.10
C ILE A 152 5.88 -5.21 17.76
N VAL A 153 5.41 -4.25 18.54
CA VAL A 153 5.67 -2.82 18.34
C VAL A 153 7.17 -2.52 18.40
N ASP A 154 7.89 -3.11 19.37
CA ASP A 154 9.36 -2.98 19.44
C ASP A 154 10.04 -3.51 18.16
N CYS A 155 9.62 -4.68 17.65
CA CYS A 155 10.14 -5.25 16.41
C CYS A 155 9.87 -4.33 15.20
N LEU A 156 8.64 -3.81 15.08
CA LEU A 156 8.26 -2.89 14.00
C LEU A 156 9.03 -1.57 14.08
N THR A 157 9.20 -1.02 15.28
CA THR A 157 9.91 0.24 15.52
C THR A 157 11.38 0.15 15.12
N ARG A 158 12.13 -0.81 15.67
CA ARG A 158 13.57 -0.90 15.41
C ARG A 158 13.91 -1.24 13.96
N ASN A 159 13.04 -2.01 13.28
CA ASN A 159 13.20 -2.28 11.86
C ASN A 159 12.70 -1.12 11.01
N GLY A 160 11.57 -0.48 11.38
CA GLY A 160 11.04 0.69 10.68
C GLY A 160 12.03 1.85 10.63
N MET A 161 12.73 2.13 11.73
CA MET A 161 13.75 3.20 11.79
C MET A 161 14.92 3.02 10.79
N ARG A 162 15.14 1.81 10.30
CA ARG A 162 16.18 1.50 9.29
C ARG A 162 15.73 1.86 7.86
N HIS A 163 14.46 2.17 7.66
CA HIS A 163 13.85 2.32 6.34
C HIS A 163 13.18 3.68 6.18
N GLN A 164 13.18 4.20 4.94
CA GLN A 164 12.37 5.36 4.59
C GLN A 164 10.91 4.95 4.40
N PHE A 165 10.03 5.77 4.90
CA PHE A 165 8.56 5.66 4.74
C PHE A 165 7.94 4.38 5.31
N ALA A 166 8.66 3.63 6.14
CA ALA A 166 8.05 2.59 6.95
C ALA A 166 7.05 3.23 7.93
N PRO A 167 5.85 2.66 8.10
CA PRO A 167 4.85 3.23 9.02
C PRO A 167 5.30 3.12 10.48
N HIS A 168 5.05 4.18 11.24
CA HIS A 168 5.20 4.15 12.69
C HIS A 168 3.94 3.53 13.32
N TRP A 169 4.09 2.34 13.84
CA TRP A 169 3.02 1.60 14.51
C TRP A 169 3.18 1.70 16.03
N THR A 170 2.06 1.93 16.72
CA THR A 170 1.97 1.93 18.18
C THR A 170 0.99 0.85 18.64
N GLU A 171 1.00 0.50 19.91
CA GLU A 171 0.01 -0.40 20.49
C GLU A 171 -1.41 0.11 20.23
N GLN A 172 -1.63 1.40 20.38
CA GLN A 172 -2.92 2.04 20.11
C GLN A 172 -3.34 1.89 18.65
N THR A 173 -2.43 2.04 17.69
CA THR A 173 -2.77 1.89 16.25
C THR A 173 -3.05 0.45 15.87
N LEU A 174 -2.36 -0.53 16.46
CA LEU A 174 -2.61 -1.95 16.22
C LEU A 174 -3.97 -2.42 16.76
N LEU A 175 -4.45 -1.79 17.84
CA LEU A 175 -5.74 -2.08 18.49
C LEU A 175 -6.87 -1.16 18.03
N SER A 176 -6.58 -0.24 17.11
CA SER A 176 -7.53 0.78 16.70
C SER A 176 -8.70 0.18 15.88
N PRO A 177 -9.93 0.65 16.08
CA PRO A 177 -11.05 0.36 15.18
C PRO A 177 -10.85 0.94 13.78
N LEU A 178 -9.84 1.82 13.58
CA LEU A 178 -9.47 2.36 12.26
C LEU A 178 -8.68 1.36 11.41
N THR A 179 -8.37 0.18 11.94
CA THR A 179 -7.76 -0.94 11.20
C THR A 179 -8.73 -2.13 11.09
N PRO A 180 -9.87 -1.98 10.43
CA PRO A 180 -10.88 -3.02 10.36
C PRO A 180 -10.31 -4.28 9.70
N GLY A 181 -10.65 -5.45 10.26
CA GLY A 181 -10.13 -6.74 9.79
C GLY A 181 -8.73 -7.10 10.27
N LEU A 182 -8.01 -6.21 10.96
CA LEU A 182 -6.76 -6.54 11.61
C LEU A 182 -7.03 -7.18 12.98
N SER A 183 -6.35 -8.30 13.25
CA SER A 183 -6.35 -8.95 14.56
C SER A 183 -4.91 -9.27 14.96
N ILE A 184 -4.60 -9.13 16.24
CA ILE A 184 -3.27 -9.51 16.75
C ILE A 184 -2.98 -10.98 16.52
N SER A 185 -3.98 -11.85 16.55
CA SER A 185 -3.83 -13.28 16.22
C SER A 185 -3.44 -13.53 14.75
N ASN A 186 -3.53 -12.53 13.89
CA ASN A 186 -3.10 -12.62 12.49
C ASN A 186 -1.61 -12.28 12.29
N PHE A 187 -0.91 -11.89 13.36
CA PHE A 187 0.55 -11.74 13.34
C PHE A 187 1.25 -13.08 13.49
N PHE A 188 2.22 -13.32 12.64
CA PHE A 188 3.14 -14.44 12.66
C PHE A 188 4.48 -13.93 13.18
N LEU A 189 5.02 -14.58 14.20
CA LEU A 189 6.16 -14.11 14.97
C LEU A 189 7.29 -15.15 14.96
N ALA A 190 8.45 -14.77 14.49
CA ALA A 190 9.69 -15.52 14.64
C ALA A 190 10.38 -15.04 15.93
N GLN A 191 10.56 -15.94 16.89
CA GLN A 191 11.10 -15.63 18.21
C GLN A 191 12.44 -16.34 18.48
N SER A 192 13.31 -15.65 19.19
CA SER A 192 14.52 -16.21 19.79
C SER A 192 14.55 -15.82 21.28
N GLY A 193 14.31 -16.77 22.16
CA GLY A 193 14.03 -16.50 23.57
C GLY A 193 12.77 -15.64 23.71
N SER A 194 12.86 -14.55 24.45
CA SER A 194 11.75 -13.58 24.64
C SER A 194 11.66 -12.53 23.53
N ARG A 195 12.67 -12.43 22.65
CA ARG A 195 12.74 -11.39 21.61
C ARG A 195 12.08 -11.85 20.32
N ILE A 196 11.19 -11.02 19.77
CA ILE A 196 10.68 -11.18 18.41
C ILE A 196 11.76 -10.68 17.44
N ARG A 197 12.27 -11.58 16.60
CA ARG A 197 13.27 -11.29 15.56
C ARG A 197 12.66 -10.96 14.21
N GLY A 198 11.38 -11.25 14.03
CA GLY A 198 10.65 -10.88 12.84
C GLY A 198 9.17 -11.09 13.01
N CYS A 199 8.38 -10.29 12.30
CA CYS A 199 6.94 -10.41 12.22
C CYS A 199 6.44 -10.16 10.80
N LEU A 200 5.30 -10.76 10.49
CA LEU A 200 4.51 -10.55 9.27
C LEU A 200 3.06 -10.85 9.63
N ALA A 201 2.11 -10.07 9.13
CA ALA A 201 0.70 -10.29 9.43
C ALA A 201 -0.13 -10.50 8.17
N LEU A 202 -1.28 -11.19 8.31
CA LEU A 202 -2.34 -11.20 7.31
C LEU A 202 -3.42 -10.20 7.72
N TRP A 203 -3.72 -9.26 6.84
CA TRP A 203 -4.75 -8.26 7.04
C TRP A 203 -5.84 -8.36 5.95
N ASP A 204 -7.01 -8.81 6.36
CA ASP A 204 -8.18 -8.84 5.50
C ASP A 204 -8.93 -7.50 5.58
N GLN A 205 -8.90 -6.75 4.50
CA GLN A 205 -9.57 -5.45 4.39
C GLN A 205 -10.91 -5.54 3.63
N GLN A 206 -11.40 -6.74 3.29
CA GLN A 206 -12.57 -6.92 2.45
C GLN A 206 -13.87 -6.33 3.06
N ALA A 207 -13.89 -6.08 4.37
CA ALA A 207 -15.00 -5.39 5.03
C ALA A 207 -15.15 -3.92 4.60
N CYS A 208 -14.09 -3.30 4.04
CA CYS A 208 -14.09 -1.88 3.66
C CYS A 208 -13.43 -1.58 2.31
N LYS A 209 -12.49 -2.41 1.84
CA LYS A 209 -11.86 -2.29 0.52
C LYS A 209 -12.07 -3.57 -0.28
N GLN A 210 -12.62 -3.47 -1.48
CA GLN A 210 -12.88 -4.60 -2.35
C GLN A 210 -12.15 -4.44 -3.69
N THR A 211 -11.61 -5.52 -4.21
CA THR A 211 -11.04 -5.55 -5.56
C THR A 211 -11.99 -6.34 -6.46
N VAL A 212 -12.53 -5.67 -7.47
CA VAL A 212 -13.39 -6.29 -8.49
C VAL A 212 -12.62 -6.37 -9.79
N VAL A 213 -12.54 -7.55 -10.39
CA VAL A 213 -11.91 -7.73 -11.70
C VAL A 213 -12.85 -7.20 -12.77
N ARG A 214 -12.53 -6.09 -13.40
CA ARG A 214 -13.33 -5.52 -14.49
C ARG A 214 -13.05 -6.17 -15.84
N GLY A 215 -11.88 -6.74 -16.04
CA GLY A 215 -11.47 -7.40 -17.26
C GLY A 215 -9.96 -7.64 -17.30
N TYR A 216 -9.52 -8.27 -18.37
CA TYR A 216 -8.12 -8.52 -18.65
C TYR A 216 -7.73 -7.84 -19.96
N SER A 217 -6.52 -7.33 -20.07
CA SER A 217 -6.01 -6.67 -21.28
C SER A 217 -4.76 -7.36 -21.81
N GLY A 218 -4.40 -7.06 -23.06
CA GLY A 218 -3.16 -7.52 -23.69
C GLY A 218 -3.02 -9.05 -23.72
N ASN A 219 -1.83 -9.53 -23.42
CA ASN A 219 -1.49 -10.95 -23.44
C ASN A 219 -2.28 -11.76 -22.40
N MET A 220 -2.63 -11.14 -21.29
CA MET A 220 -3.40 -11.78 -20.22
C MET A 220 -4.81 -12.15 -20.68
N ALA A 221 -5.47 -11.25 -21.45
CA ALA A 221 -6.76 -11.53 -22.07
C ALA A 221 -6.65 -12.67 -23.11
N ARG A 222 -5.60 -12.60 -23.95
CA ARG A 222 -5.37 -13.57 -25.05
C ARG A 222 -5.07 -14.98 -24.56
N PHE A 223 -4.27 -15.10 -23.49
CA PHE A 223 -3.81 -16.38 -22.96
C PHE A 223 -4.53 -16.82 -21.68
N ARG A 224 -5.62 -16.15 -21.30
CA ARG A 224 -6.36 -16.41 -20.05
C ARG A 224 -6.69 -17.89 -19.84
N LYS A 225 -7.16 -18.60 -20.88
CA LYS A 225 -7.50 -20.02 -20.78
C LYS A 225 -6.29 -20.90 -20.43
N ILE A 226 -5.12 -20.57 -20.96
CA ILE A 226 -3.87 -21.30 -20.67
C ILE A 226 -3.37 -20.95 -19.29
N ILE A 227 -3.39 -19.68 -18.92
CA ILE A 227 -2.96 -19.21 -17.59
C ILE A 227 -3.83 -19.85 -16.50
N ASN A 228 -5.15 -19.99 -16.76
CA ASN A 228 -6.07 -20.62 -15.81
C ASN A 228 -5.79 -22.10 -15.52
N LEU A 229 -4.99 -22.79 -16.34
CA LEU A 229 -4.55 -24.15 -16.02
C LEU A 229 -3.53 -24.20 -14.89
N PHE A 230 -2.80 -23.12 -14.67
CA PHE A 230 -1.72 -23.03 -13.68
C PHE A 230 -2.05 -22.07 -12.53
N THR A 231 -2.75 -21.00 -12.83
CA THR A 231 -3.14 -19.97 -11.87
C THR A 231 -4.57 -19.53 -12.16
N PRO A 232 -5.54 -19.84 -11.28
CA PRO A 232 -6.94 -19.49 -11.52
C PRO A 232 -7.10 -17.96 -11.56
N LEU A 233 -7.42 -17.43 -12.74
CA LEU A 233 -7.74 -16.04 -12.92
C LEU A 233 -9.25 -15.83 -12.72
N PRO A 234 -9.67 -14.94 -11.84
CA PRO A 234 -11.08 -14.67 -11.55
C PRO A 234 -11.87 -14.25 -12.79
N GLU A 235 -13.16 -14.54 -12.81
CA GLU A 235 -14.04 -14.06 -13.88
C GLU A 235 -14.22 -12.53 -13.81
N PRO A 236 -14.33 -11.83 -14.96
CA PRO A 236 -14.72 -10.42 -14.96
C PRO A 236 -16.05 -10.21 -14.25
N GLY A 237 -16.10 -9.18 -13.39
CA GLY A 237 -17.25 -8.89 -12.53
C GLY A 237 -17.19 -9.56 -11.16
N THR A 238 -16.25 -10.50 -10.92
CA THR A 238 -16.10 -11.12 -9.61
C THR A 238 -15.27 -10.28 -8.65
N ARG A 239 -15.62 -10.37 -7.38
CA ARG A 239 -14.85 -9.85 -6.26
C ARG A 239 -13.72 -10.83 -5.93
N LEU A 240 -12.51 -10.32 -5.80
CA LEU A 240 -11.37 -11.13 -5.33
C LEU A 240 -11.46 -11.39 -3.84
N ASN A 241 -11.34 -12.65 -3.46
CA ASN A 241 -11.13 -13.03 -2.07
C ASN A 241 -9.63 -12.91 -1.75
N GLN A 242 -9.21 -11.70 -1.34
CA GLN A 242 -7.81 -11.39 -1.11
C GLN A 242 -7.56 -10.71 0.23
N CYS A 243 -6.34 -10.85 0.73
CA CYS A 243 -5.82 -10.16 1.91
C CYS A 243 -4.41 -9.61 1.65
N PHE A 244 -3.88 -8.86 2.60
CA PHE A 244 -2.53 -8.31 2.54
C PHE A 244 -1.61 -9.05 3.50
N ALA A 245 -0.40 -9.39 3.05
CA ALA A 245 0.73 -9.71 3.90
C ALA A 245 1.47 -8.40 4.20
N CYS A 246 1.40 -7.93 5.41
CA CYS A 246 1.81 -6.60 5.84
C CYS A 246 2.48 -6.62 7.22
N PHE A 247 2.92 -5.48 7.73
CA PHE A 247 3.71 -5.37 8.96
C PHE A 247 5.00 -6.20 8.90
N LEU A 248 5.66 -6.18 7.75
CA LEU A 248 6.92 -6.88 7.55
C LEU A 248 8.04 -6.21 8.33
N ALA A 249 8.59 -6.92 9.30
CA ALA A 249 9.80 -6.53 10.01
C ALA A 249 10.64 -7.76 10.26
N VAL A 250 11.92 -7.72 9.91
CA VAL A 250 12.86 -8.82 10.09
C VAL A 250 14.21 -8.24 10.52
N ASP A 251 14.69 -8.66 11.70
CA ASP A 251 16.00 -8.23 12.19
C ASP A 251 17.09 -8.65 11.22
N ASP A 252 18.01 -7.73 10.93
CA ASP A 252 19.18 -7.94 10.09
C ASP A 252 18.84 -8.40 8.65
N ASP A 253 17.59 -8.22 8.23
CA ASP A 253 17.07 -8.70 6.94
C ASP A 253 17.32 -10.20 6.71
N ASP A 254 17.24 -10.99 7.78
CA ASP A 254 17.55 -12.43 7.80
C ASP A 254 16.61 -13.20 6.84
N PRO A 255 17.16 -13.80 5.76
CA PRO A 255 16.35 -14.45 4.73
C PRO A 255 15.69 -15.74 5.24
N GLU A 256 16.24 -16.41 6.25
CA GLU A 256 15.66 -17.63 6.81
C GLU A 256 14.42 -17.29 7.66
N ILE A 257 14.51 -16.22 8.45
CA ILE A 257 13.37 -15.71 9.22
C ILE A 257 12.27 -15.26 8.28
N PHE A 258 12.59 -14.46 7.25
CA PHE A 258 11.60 -14.04 6.27
C PHE A 258 10.94 -15.22 5.56
N SER A 259 11.73 -16.21 5.11
CA SER A 259 11.21 -17.41 4.45
C SER A 259 10.26 -18.21 5.36
N ALA A 260 10.56 -18.30 6.65
CA ALA A 260 9.70 -18.97 7.63
C ALA A 260 8.38 -18.22 7.84
N LEU A 261 8.43 -16.89 8.00
CA LEU A 261 7.27 -16.03 8.15
C LEU A 261 6.36 -16.09 6.91
N LEU A 262 6.95 -15.91 5.72
CA LEU A 262 6.20 -15.96 4.46
C LEU A 262 5.52 -17.32 4.25
N ARG A 263 6.19 -18.42 4.62
CA ARG A 263 5.62 -19.77 4.57
C ARG A 263 4.45 -19.94 5.53
N ALA A 264 4.55 -19.42 6.74
CA ALA A 264 3.47 -19.46 7.72
C ALA A 264 2.25 -18.67 7.25
N VAL A 265 2.47 -17.47 6.71
CA VAL A 265 1.44 -16.62 6.07
C VAL A 265 0.82 -17.34 4.88
N TYR A 266 1.62 -17.93 4.00
CA TYR A 266 1.13 -18.71 2.86
C TYR A 266 0.23 -19.88 3.29
N ASN A 267 0.64 -20.64 4.30
CA ASN A 267 -0.12 -21.77 4.81
C ASN A 267 -1.44 -21.33 5.42
N GLU A 268 -1.45 -20.20 6.14
CA GLU A 268 -2.67 -19.61 6.68
C GLU A 268 -3.62 -19.13 5.59
N ALA A 269 -3.10 -18.40 4.61
CA ALA A 269 -3.87 -17.92 3.47
C ALA A 269 -4.51 -19.09 2.69
N ALA A 270 -3.78 -20.21 2.52
CA ALA A 270 -4.31 -21.44 1.92
C ALA A 270 -5.44 -22.06 2.76
N ARG A 271 -5.28 -22.09 4.10
CA ARG A 271 -6.30 -22.63 5.02
C ARG A 271 -7.56 -21.77 5.02
N MET A 272 -7.40 -20.45 4.97
CA MET A 272 -8.49 -19.47 4.88
C MET A 272 -9.13 -19.40 3.49
N LYS A 273 -8.56 -20.13 2.51
CA LYS A 273 -9.02 -20.20 1.11
C LYS A 273 -9.05 -18.82 0.41
N TYR A 274 -8.08 -17.96 0.70
CA TYR A 274 -7.90 -16.74 -0.09
C TYR A 274 -7.48 -17.10 -1.53
N ASP A 275 -7.99 -16.36 -2.52
CA ASP A 275 -7.54 -16.49 -3.89
C ASP A 275 -6.10 -16.00 -4.02
N TYR A 276 -5.80 -14.88 -3.36
CA TYR A 276 -4.49 -14.26 -3.32
C TYR A 276 -4.22 -13.59 -1.98
N PHE A 277 -2.95 -13.54 -1.62
CA PHE A 277 -2.47 -12.52 -0.69
C PHE A 277 -1.42 -11.63 -1.36
N LEU A 278 -1.44 -10.35 -1.03
CA LEU A 278 -0.62 -9.32 -1.65
C LEU A 278 0.54 -8.97 -0.72
N LEU A 279 1.77 -8.95 -1.26
CA LEU A 279 2.98 -8.52 -0.54
C LEU A 279 3.69 -7.47 -1.39
N GLY A 280 3.97 -6.29 -0.82
CA GLY A 280 4.76 -5.23 -1.45
C GLY A 280 6.21 -5.26 -1.00
N LEU A 281 7.13 -5.15 -1.96
CA LEU A 281 8.56 -4.98 -1.70
C LEU A 281 9.11 -3.90 -2.61
N THR A 282 9.90 -2.98 -2.06
CA THR A 282 10.64 -2.01 -2.88
C THR A 282 11.79 -2.69 -3.60
N LYS A 283 12.28 -2.09 -4.69
CA LYS A 283 13.32 -2.66 -5.57
C LYS A 283 14.58 -3.14 -4.83
N ASP A 284 14.90 -2.47 -3.71
CA ASP A 284 16.13 -2.71 -2.94
C ASP A 284 15.95 -3.78 -1.85
N SER A 285 14.76 -4.39 -1.74
CA SER A 285 14.51 -5.43 -0.75
C SER A 285 15.30 -6.71 -1.06
N PRO A 286 15.99 -7.31 -0.06
CA PRO A 286 16.73 -8.56 -0.26
C PRO A 286 15.80 -9.77 -0.40
N PHE A 287 14.51 -9.63 -0.18
CA PHE A 287 13.56 -10.74 -0.11
C PHE A 287 12.96 -11.17 -1.45
N HIS A 288 13.20 -10.43 -2.53
CA HIS A 288 12.69 -10.76 -3.87
C HIS A 288 12.96 -12.21 -4.33
N PRO A 289 14.18 -12.78 -4.15
CA PRO A 289 14.44 -14.16 -4.57
C PRO A 289 13.54 -15.17 -3.87
N ILE A 290 13.24 -14.95 -2.58
CA ILE A 290 12.40 -15.85 -1.78
C ILE A 290 10.95 -15.79 -2.27
N VAL A 291 10.42 -14.57 -2.47
CA VAL A 291 9.03 -14.38 -2.94
C VAL A 291 8.82 -14.98 -4.32
N LYS A 292 9.78 -14.83 -5.23
CA LYS A 292 9.72 -15.39 -6.60
C LYS A 292 9.60 -16.91 -6.62
N THR A 293 10.04 -17.64 -5.58
CA THR A 293 9.87 -19.11 -5.49
C THR A 293 8.40 -19.53 -5.37
N TYR A 294 7.50 -18.61 -5.05
CA TYR A 294 6.05 -18.82 -4.99
C TYR A 294 5.35 -18.54 -6.32
N GLN A 295 6.08 -18.16 -7.38
CA GLN A 295 5.57 -17.88 -8.73
C GLN A 295 4.40 -16.88 -8.72
N PRO A 296 4.55 -15.71 -8.09
CA PRO A 296 3.48 -14.73 -7.96
C PRO A 296 3.16 -14.07 -9.30
N LEU A 297 1.93 -13.58 -9.44
CA LEU A 297 1.64 -12.51 -10.38
C LEU A 297 2.27 -11.22 -9.82
N THR A 298 2.90 -10.44 -10.68
CA THR A 298 3.58 -9.20 -10.25
C THR A 298 3.00 -8.02 -10.99
N TYR A 299 2.73 -6.95 -10.27
CA TYR A 299 2.51 -5.64 -10.84
C TYR A 299 3.41 -4.62 -10.16
N GLU A 300 3.75 -3.59 -10.89
CA GLU A 300 4.78 -2.63 -10.52
C GLU A 300 4.19 -1.23 -10.41
N SER A 301 4.67 -0.47 -9.45
CA SER A 301 4.33 0.94 -9.28
C SER A 301 5.56 1.76 -8.94
N ASP A 302 5.52 3.02 -9.32
CA ASP A 302 6.52 4.01 -8.96
C ASP A 302 5.98 4.83 -7.77
N ILE A 303 6.79 4.98 -6.74
CA ILE A 303 6.52 5.86 -5.61
C ILE A 303 7.20 7.21 -5.86
N TYR A 304 6.40 8.26 -5.81
CA TYR A 304 6.83 9.64 -5.96
C TYR A 304 6.72 10.37 -4.64
N LEU A 305 7.64 11.32 -4.44
CA LEU A 305 7.54 12.35 -3.42
C LEU A 305 6.99 13.62 -4.08
N ALA A 306 5.93 14.16 -3.53
CA ALA A 306 5.26 15.35 -4.02
C ALA A 306 5.35 16.46 -2.98
N ALA A 307 5.75 17.66 -3.37
CA ALA A 307 5.77 18.81 -2.47
C ALA A 307 5.51 20.12 -3.21
N TRP A 308 5.03 21.10 -2.48
CA TRP A 308 5.13 22.50 -2.83
C TRP A 308 6.41 23.12 -2.25
N GLU A 309 6.58 24.43 -2.42
CA GLU A 309 7.83 25.15 -2.14
C GLU A 309 8.33 24.96 -0.70
N ASP A 310 7.41 24.87 0.25
CA ASP A 310 7.72 24.72 1.69
C ASP A 310 8.14 23.30 2.10
N GLY A 311 8.04 22.33 1.18
CA GLY A 311 8.43 20.94 1.39
C GLY A 311 9.68 20.51 0.62
N PHE A 312 10.22 21.33 -0.30
CA PHE A 312 11.35 20.93 -1.15
C PHE A 312 12.60 20.54 -0.35
N ASP A 313 12.92 21.32 0.68
CA ASP A 313 14.07 21.04 1.54
C ASP A 313 13.91 19.72 2.31
N GLN A 314 12.68 19.36 2.66
CA GLN A 314 12.40 18.09 3.34
C GLN A 314 12.68 16.91 2.41
N ILE A 315 12.23 16.99 1.14
CA ILE A 315 12.51 15.96 0.14
C ILE A 315 14.01 15.86 -0.15
N ALA A 316 14.69 17.00 -0.29
CA ALA A 316 16.12 17.03 -0.57
C ALA A 316 17.00 16.42 0.54
N ARG A 317 16.47 16.33 1.77
CA ARG A 317 17.17 15.74 2.92
C ARG A 317 16.85 14.27 3.15
N VAL A 318 15.98 13.66 2.35
CA VAL A 318 15.69 12.21 2.44
C VAL A 318 16.97 11.46 2.06
N ASP A 319 17.51 10.67 2.99
CA ASP A 319 18.75 9.93 2.81
C ASP A 319 18.56 8.62 2.00
N ASP A 320 19.67 7.93 1.71
CA ASP A 320 19.71 6.74 0.84
C ASP A 320 19.33 5.43 1.55
N ARG A 321 18.72 5.46 2.74
CA ARG A 321 18.23 4.20 3.35
C ARG A 321 17.20 3.55 2.43
N PRO A 322 17.13 2.19 2.42
CA PRO A 322 16.12 1.48 1.67
C PRO A 322 14.71 1.90 2.13
N SER A 323 13.78 1.94 1.20
CA SER A 323 12.40 2.33 1.49
C SER A 323 11.52 1.11 1.80
N ALA A 324 10.55 1.27 2.70
CA ALA A 324 9.60 0.22 3.05
C ALA A 324 8.18 0.78 3.28
N PRO A 325 7.59 1.51 2.31
CA PRO A 325 6.20 1.89 2.43
C PRO A 325 5.30 0.65 2.41
N GLU A 326 4.22 0.67 3.18
CA GLU A 326 3.34 -0.48 3.36
C GLU A 326 2.18 -0.45 2.36
N ILE A 327 2.09 -1.45 1.47
CA ILE A 327 1.06 -1.50 0.42
C ILE A 327 -0.37 -1.60 0.95
N ALA A 328 -0.56 -2.15 2.14
CA ALA A 328 -1.89 -2.29 2.73
C ALA A 328 -2.55 -0.95 3.06
N ILE A 329 -1.75 0.12 3.07
CA ILE A 329 -2.17 1.48 3.44
C ILE A 329 -1.87 2.54 2.35
N LEU A 330 -1.45 2.08 1.16
CA LEU A 330 -1.24 2.91 -0.03
C LEU A 330 -2.43 2.86 -0.97
#